data_de951492f8bb6801ba557c086feb53c3
#
_entry.id   de951492f8bb6801ba557c086feb53c3
#
_cell.length_a   1.000
_cell.length_b   1.000
_cell.length_c   1.000
_cell.angle_alpha   90.00
_cell.angle_beta   90.00
_cell.angle_gamma   90.00
#
_symmetry.space_group_name_H-M   'P 1'
#
loop_
_entity.id
_entity.type
_entity.pdbx_description
1 polymer ?
#
loop_
_entity_poly.entity_id
_entity_poly.type
_entity_poly.pdbx_seq_one_letter_code
_entity_poly.pdbx_strand_id
1 'polypeptide(L)'
;MKIGEVNAKVSILALVVVGIFSILLIYTYLVTGDQVYLVWGIPTVILLLVIPLALNYMSQSEYANLEPMYRDKARPVRIKMINPHMLGEIVRIEGVVERVYFQFINRPQYLVADRSGEISVKMFTTPRYKVKKGDVVEVFGQVMKRYVVTGDPVVNAVSIAPVEKTVSTRREKKDGGS
;
A
#
# COMPACT_ATOMS: atom_id res chain seq x y z
N MET A 1 -18.71 -12.07 9.88
CA MET A 1 -17.78 -10.94 9.64
C MET A 1 -16.62 -11.48 8.82
N LYS A 2 -16.65 -11.33 7.48
CA LYS A 2 -15.49 -11.72 6.65
C LYS A 2 -14.44 -10.63 6.82
N ILE A 3 -13.41 -10.94 7.59
CA ILE A 3 -12.19 -10.17 7.68
C ILE A 3 -11.55 -10.26 6.29
N GLY A 4 -11.42 -9.10 5.60
CA GLY A 4 -10.90 -9.07 4.25
C GLY A 4 -9.54 -9.77 4.18
N GLU A 5 -9.33 -10.57 3.13
CA GLU A 5 -8.08 -11.30 2.90
C GLU A 5 -6.90 -10.32 2.89
N VAL A 6 -6.12 -10.35 3.97
CA VAL A 6 -4.87 -9.60 4.09
C VAL A 6 -3.82 -10.36 3.32
N ASN A 7 -3.48 -9.90 2.13
CA ASN A 7 -2.43 -10.47 1.30
C ASN A 7 -1.05 -9.95 1.74
N ALA A 8 -0.50 -10.54 2.79
CA ALA A 8 0.86 -10.27 3.21
C ALA A 8 1.85 -10.82 2.15
N LYS A 9 2.42 -9.95 1.33
CA LYS A 9 3.44 -10.29 0.35
C LYS A 9 4.83 -10.01 0.93
N VAL A 10 5.71 -10.99 0.86
CA VAL A 10 7.12 -10.79 1.18
C VAL A 10 7.72 -9.82 0.15
N SER A 11 8.39 -8.78 0.62
CA SER A 11 9.09 -7.84 -0.27
C SER A 11 10.27 -8.54 -0.93
N ILE A 12 10.45 -8.34 -2.24
CA ILE A 12 11.63 -8.82 -2.98
C ILE A 12 12.91 -8.33 -2.31
N LEU A 13 12.91 -7.08 -1.81
CA LEU A 13 14.06 -6.52 -1.09
C LEU A 13 14.38 -7.32 0.18
N ALA A 14 13.38 -7.73 0.95
CA ALA A 14 13.60 -8.56 2.15
C ALA A 14 14.20 -9.93 1.78
N LEU A 15 13.74 -10.55 0.70
CA LEU A 15 14.31 -11.82 0.21
C LEU A 15 15.78 -11.67 -0.22
N VAL A 16 16.12 -10.56 -0.90
CA VAL A 16 17.51 -10.28 -1.29
C VAL A 16 18.41 -10.11 -0.06
N VAL A 17 17.95 -9.34 0.94
CA VAL A 17 18.71 -9.15 2.19
C VAL A 17 18.91 -10.48 2.92
N VAL A 18 17.86 -11.27 3.09
CA VAL A 18 17.93 -12.61 3.71
C VAL A 18 18.90 -13.51 2.93
N GLY A 19 18.85 -13.48 1.59
CA GLY A 19 19.76 -14.26 0.74
C GLY A 19 21.22 -13.88 0.95
N ILE A 20 21.53 -12.58 0.95
CA ILE A 20 22.91 -12.09 1.19
C ILE A 20 23.40 -12.53 2.58
N PHE A 21 22.59 -12.33 3.63
CA PHE A 21 22.98 -12.75 4.98
C PHE A 21 23.14 -14.24 5.13
N SER A 22 22.30 -15.04 4.46
CA SER A 22 22.45 -16.51 4.45
C SER A 22 23.75 -16.96 3.79
N ILE A 23 24.13 -16.35 2.66
CA ILE A 23 25.39 -16.63 1.97
C ILE A 23 26.59 -16.26 2.86
N LEU A 24 26.56 -15.07 3.48
CA LEU A 24 27.61 -14.62 4.39
C LEU A 24 27.74 -15.55 5.60
N LEU A 25 26.63 -15.99 6.17
CA LEU A 25 26.63 -16.94 7.30
C LEU A 25 27.29 -18.27 6.92
N ILE A 26 26.91 -18.85 5.78
CA ILE A 26 27.47 -20.09 5.28
C ILE A 26 28.98 -19.93 5.00
N TYR A 27 29.35 -18.83 4.32
CA TYR A 27 30.75 -18.53 4.05
C TYR A 27 31.59 -18.43 5.34
N THR A 28 31.14 -17.68 6.33
CA THR A 28 31.80 -17.49 7.60
C THR A 28 31.97 -18.83 8.32
N TYR A 29 30.93 -19.65 8.36
CA TYR A 29 30.99 -20.99 8.97
C TYR A 29 32.01 -21.90 8.26
N LEU A 30 32.02 -21.90 6.93
CA LEU A 30 32.97 -22.74 6.16
C LEU A 30 34.45 -22.33 6.36
N VAL A 31 34.71 -21.03 6.55
CA VAL A 31 36.06 -20.49 6.75
C VAL A 31 36.54 -20.68 8.19
N THR A 32 35.68 -20.50 9.17
CA THR A 32 36.08 -20.53 10.59
C THR A 32 35.91 -21.91 11.23
N GLY A 33 34.99 -22.74 10.73
CA GLY A 33 34.61 -24.02 11.32
C GLY A 33 33.90 -23.93 12.68
N ASP A 34 33.61 -22.70 13.16
CA ASP A 34 33.06 -22.47 14.48
C ASP A 34 31.50 -22.47 14.44
N GLN A 35 30.91 -23.39 15.21
CA GLN A 35 29.45 -23.55 15.31
C GLN A 35 28.73 -22.36 15.93
N VAL A 36 29.43 -21.48 16.64
CA VAL A 36 28.84 -20.25 17.24
C VAL A 36 28.18 -19.38 16.19
N TYR A 37 28.75 -19.32 14.97
CA TYR A 37 28.15 -18.57 13.87
C TYR A 37 26.79 -19.12 13.42
N LEU A 38 26.61 -20.44 13.45
CA LEU A 38 25.33 -21.06 13.13
C LEU A 38 24.29 -20.81 14.24
N VAL A 39 24.72 -20.95 15.51
CA VAL A 39 23.84 -20.78 16.68
C VAL A 39 23.22 -19.36 16.70
N TRP A 40 24.01 -18.35 16.43
CA TRP A 40 23.52 -16.96 16.40
C TRP A 40 23.05 -16.51 15.01
N GLY A 41 23.62 -17.02 13.96
CA GLY A 41 23.29 -16.63 12.58
C GLY A 41 21.93 -17.13 12.12
N ILE A 42 21.56 -18.37 12.45
CA ILE A 42 20.25 -18.91 12.05
C ILE A 42 19.09 -18.12 12.67
N PRO A 43 19.03 -17.85 13.97
CA PRO A 43 18.01 -16.98 14.56
C PRO A 43 17.99 -15.59 13.94
N THR A 44 19.15 -15.01 13.63
CA THR A 44 19.26 -13.69 13.00
C THR A 44 18.62 -13.69 11.61
N VAL A 45 18.90 -14.69 10.77
CA VAL A 45 18.30 -14.83 9.43
C VAL A 45 16.79 -15.02 9.52
N ILE A 46 16.31 -15.81 10.50
CA ILE A 46 14.87 -15.98 10.75
C ILE A 46 14.22 -14.63 11.12
N LEU A 47 14.83 -13.86 12.02
CA LEU A 47 14.31 -12.54 12.41
C LEU A 47 14.29 -11.56 11.24
N LEU A 48 15.31 -11.57 10.38
CA LEU A 48 15.36 -10.75 9.17
C LEU A 48 14.20 -11.06 8.19
N LEU A 49 13.64 -12.27 8.23
CA LEU A 49 12.48 -12.64 7.45
C LEU A 49 11.16 -12.33 8.18
N VAL A 50 11.07 -12.69 9.46
CA VAL A 50 9.84 -12.62 10.25
C VAL A 50 9.43 -11.17 10.54
N ILE A 51 10.40 -10.30 10.89
CA ILE A 51 10.10 -8.91 11.25
C ILE A 51 9.45 -8.14 10.09
N PRO A 52 10.02 -8.10 8.87
CA PRO A 52 9.37 -7.41 7.74
C PRO A 52 8.01 -8.01 7.38
N LEU A 53 7.86 -9.33 7.51
CA LEU A 53 6.59 -10.01 7.24
C LEU A 53 5.51 -9.60 8.25
N ALA A 54 5.84 -9.58 9.54
CA ALA A 54 4.95 -9.16 10.61
C ALA A 54 4.55 -7.68 10.46
N LEU A 55 5.50 -6.80 10.20
CA LEU A 55 5.24 -5.37 9.99
C LEU A 55 4.35 -5.14 8.76
N ASN A 56 4.58 -5.88 7.68
CA ASN A 56 3.72 -5.78 6.49
C ASN A 56 2.30 -6.28 6.78
N TYR A 57 2.15 -7.38 7.52
CA TYR A 57 0.84 -7.89 7.93
C TYR A 57 0.09 -6.88 8.82
N MET A 58 0.76 -6.33 9.84
CA MET A 58 0.17 -5.32 10.73
C MET A 58 -0.26 -4.07 9.96
N SER A 59 0.60 -3.56 9.09
CA SER A 59 0.27 -2.40 8.26
C SER A 59 -0.96 -2.67 7.38
N GLN A 60 -1.05 -3.82 6.74
CA GLN A 60 -2.20 -4.16 5.89
C GLN A 60 -3.50 -4.31 6.69
N SER A 61 -3.42 -4.90 7.87
CA SER A 61 -4.57 -5.04 8.78
C SER A 61 -5.11 -3.67 9.22
N GLU A 62 -4.24 -2.76 9.62
CA GLU A 62 -4.58 -1.38 9.97
C GLU A 62 -5.32 -0.66 8.83
N TYR A 63 -4.79 -0.69 7.62
CA TYR A 63 -5.43 -0.05 6.46
C TYR A 63 -6.76 -0.69 6.09
N ALA A 64 -6.89 -2.01 6.23
CA ALA A 64 -8.16 -2.70 6.00
C ALA A 64 -9.25 -2.27 7.00
N ASN A 65 -8.87 -2.03 8.25
CA ASN A 65 -9.77 -1.54 9.29
C ASN A 65 -10.17 -0.07 9.09
N LEU A 66 -9.29 0.74 8.51
CA LEU A 66 -9.55 2.15 8.22
C LEU A 66 -10.46 2.36 7.00
N GLU A 67 -10.47 1.44 6.04
CA GLU A 67 -11.23 1.59 4.79
C GLU A 67 -12.71 1.93 4.99
N PRO A 68 -13.49 1.24 5.87
CA PRO A 68 -14.91 1.57 6.08
C PRO A 68 -15.11 2.99 6.59
N MET A 69 -14.28 3.44 7.54
CA MET A 69 -14.34 4.79 8.11
C MET A 69 -14.02 5.85 7.05
N TYR A 70 -13.04 5.59 6.19
CA TYR A 70 -12.67 6.52 5.12
C TYR A 70 -13.77 6.62 4.07
N ARG A 71 -14.45 5.50 3.73
CA ARG A 71 -15.59 5.51 2.81
C ARG A 71 -16.76 6.34 3.32
N ASP A 72 -17.02 6.29 4.62
CA ASP A 72 -18.13 7.00 5.26
C ASP A 72 -17.86 8.51 5.38
N LYS A 73 -16.63 8.89 5.70
CA LYS A 73 -16.24 10.28 5.95
C LYS A 73 -15.71 11.02 4.72
N ALA A 74 -15.41 10.30 3.63
CA ALA A 74 -14.79 10.89 2.45
C ALA A 74 -15.72 11.86 1.72
N ARG A 75 -15.25 13.08 1.53
CA ARG A 75 -15.96 14.09 0.72
C ARG A 75 -15.58 13.91 -0.76
N PRO A 76 -16.55 13.82 -1.68
CA PRO A 76 -16.24 13.78 -3.10
C PRO A 76 -15.72 15.14 -3.55
N VAL A 77 -14.50 15.15 -4.12
CA VAL A 77 -13.86 16.36 -4.60
C VAL A 77 -13.25 16.15 -5.98
N ARG A 78 -13.21 17.21 -6.79
CA ARG A 78 -12.44 17.24 -8.03
C ARG A 78 -10.98 17.50 -7.71
N ILE A 79 -10.08 16.94 -8.50
CA ILE A 79 -8.63 17.05 -8.26
C ILE A 79 -8.14 18.49 -8.18
N LYS A 80 -8.66 19.39 -9.05
CA LYS A 80 -8.33 20.83 -9.04
C LYS A 80 -8.68 21.54 -7.73
N MET A 81 -9.65 21.02 -6.97
CA MET A 81 -10.08 21.65 -5.72
C MET A 81 -9.15 21.29 -4.55
N ILE A 82 -8.32 20.26 -4.71
CA ILE A 82 -7.39 19.83 -3.66
C ILE A 82 -6.25 20.85 -3.57
N ASN A 83 -6.14 21.47 -2.40
CA ASN A 83 -5.20 22.53 -2.12
C ASN A 83 -4.56 22.35 -0.73
N PRO A 84 -3.53 23.12 -0.37
CA PRO A 84 -2.84 22.99 0.92
C PRO A 84 -3.70 23.24 2.16
N HIS A 85 -4.86 23.90 2.03
CA HIS A 85 -5.78 24.11 3.16
C HIS A 85 -6.58 22.86 3.51
N MET A 86 -6.65 21.89 2.60
CA MET A 86 -7.33 20.61 2.79
C MET A 86 -6.43 19.52 3.42
N LEU A 87 -5.25 19.89 3.91
CA LEU A 87 -4.36 18.93 4.57
C LEU A 87 -5.05 18.29 5.78
N GLY A 88 -5.04 16.96 5.83
CA GLY A 88 -5.72 16.18 6.86
C GLY A 88 -7.16 15.79 6.50
N GLU A 89 -7.78 16.41 5.48
CA GLU A 89 -9.12 16.04 5.05
C GLU A 89 -9.17 14.68 4.36
N ILE A 90 -10.24 13.93 4.61
CA ILE A 90 -10.51 12.66 3.95
C ILE A 90 -11.31 12.93 2.68
N VAL A 91 -10.75 12.58 1.54
CA VAL A 91 -11.32 12.85 0.23
C VAL A 91 -11.59 11.57 -0.56
N ARG A 92 -12.62 11.65 -1.40
CA ARG A 92 -12.91 10.70 -2.45
C ARG A 92 -12.67 11.38 -3.79
N ILE A 93 -11.78 10.80 -4.60
CA ILE A 93 -11.54 11.24 -5.97
C ILE A 93 -11.81 10.10 -6.94
N GLU A 94 -12.23 10.46 -8.15
CA GLU A 94 -12.43 9.53 -9.24
C GLU A 94 -11.69 10.05 -10.47
N GLY A 95 -10.93 9.19 -11.14
CA GLY A 95 -10.14 9.60 -12.29
C GLY A 95 -9.47 8.43 -12.99
N VAL A 96 -8.75 8.74 -14.06
CA VAL A 96 -8.00 7.78 -14.86
C VAL A 96 -6.56 7.70 -14.35
N VAL A 97 -6.02 6.49 -14.26
CA VAL A 97 -4.62 6.27 -13.92
C VAL A 97 -3.73 6.56 -15.13
N GLU A 98 -3.02 7.65 -15.10
CA GLU A 98 -2.09 8.05 -16.16
C GLU A 98 -0.75 7.33 -16.07
N ARG A 99 -0.24 7.17 -14.85
CA ARG A 99 1.05 6.50 -14.60
C ARG A 99 1.02 5.70 -13.31
N VAL A 100 1.84 4.65 -13.28
CA VAL A 100 2.03 3.80 -12.10
C VAL A 100 3.53 3.69 -11.82
N TYR A 101 3.92 3.92 -10.57
CA TYR A 101 5.30 3.86 -10.11
C TYR A 101 5.45 2.91 -8.93
N PHE A 102 6.62 2.36 -8.72
CA PHE A 102 7.03 1.60 -7.52
C PHE A 102 6.15 0.39 -7.16
N GLN A 103 5.51 -0.25 -8.14
CA GLN A 103 4.72 -1.47 -7.88
C GLN A 103 5.55 -2.62 -7.31
N PHE A 104 6.85 -2.68 -7.67
CA PHE A 104 7.75 -3.77 -7.29
C PHE A 104 8.14 -3.75 -5.80
N ILE A 105 8.03 -2.61 -5.12
CA ILE A 105 8.34 -2.48 -3.67
C ILE A 105 7.11 -2.53 -2.76
N ASN A 106 5.95 -2.96 -3.27
CA ASN A 106 4.68 -3.02 -2.53
C ASN A 106 4.20 -1.66 -1.96
N ARG A 107 4.69 -0.56 -2.49
CA ARG A 107 4.31 0.82 -2.15
C ARG A 107 4.01 1.60 -3.43
N PRO A 108 2.97 1.23 -4.16
CA PRO A 108 2.69 1.84 -5.45
C PRO A 108 2.30 3.31 -5.29
N GLN A 109 2.70 4.08 -6.27
CA GLN A 109 2.28 5.46 -6.45
C GLN A 109 1.60 5.57 -7.81
N TYR A 110 0.46 6.22 -7.84
CA TYR A 110 -0.33 6.43 -9.06
C TYR A 110 -0.42 7.92 -9.36
N LEU A 111 -0.32 8.28 -10.62
CA LEU A 111 -0.75 9.58 -11.09
C LEU A 111 -2.17 9.43 -11.58
N VAL A 112 -3.12 10.06 -10.90
CA VAL A 112 -4.55 9.99 -11.23
C VAL A 112 -4.97 11.33 -11.77
N ALA A 113 -5.62 11.33 -12.92
CA ALA A 113 -6.14 12.52 -13.58
C ALA A 113 -7.66 12.46 -13.71
N ASP A 114 -8.32 13.57 -13.47
CA ASP A 114 -9.69 13.82 -13.86
C ASP A 114 -9.76 14.96 -14.91
N ARG A 115 -10.95 15.35 -15.34
CA ARG A 115 -11.10 16.46 -16.30
C ARG A 115 -10.64 17.82 -15.75
N SER A 116 -10.32 17.92 -14.48
CA SER A 116 -9.95 19.17 -13.81
C SER A 116 -8.46 19.31 -13.52
N GLY A 117 -7.73 18.22 -13.44
CA GLY A 117 -6.29 18.20 -13.14
C GLY A 117 -5.73 16.81 -12.89
N GLU A 118 -4.51 16.74 -12.39
CA GLU A 118 -3.84 15.51 -11.99
C GLU A 118 -3.30 15.59 -10.57
N ILE A 119 -3.25 14.44 -9.87
CA ILE A 119 -2.75 14.36 -8.51
C ILE A 119 -1.98 13.06 -8.29
N SER A 120 -0.95 13.12 -7.46
CA SER A 120 -0.21 11.94 -7.03
C SER A 120 -0.94 11.25 -5.89
N VAL A 121 -1.24 9.98 -6.08
CA VAL A 121 -1.86 9.09 -5.09
C VAL A 121 -0.81 8.09 -4.62
N LYS A 122 -0.47 8.15 -3.34
CA LYS A 122 0.50 7.24 -2.71
C LYS A 122 -0.23 6.18 -1.90
N MET A 123 0.22 4.92 -1.97
CA MET A 123 -0.23 3.86 -1.09
C MET A 123 0.94 3.32 -0.29
N PHE A 124 0.74 3.11 1.00
CA PHE A 124 1.74 2.48 1.89
C PHE A 124 1.48 0.99 2.09
N THR A 125 0.45 0.47 1.42
CA THR A 125 0.06 -0.94 1.45
C THR A 125 -0.13 -1.47 0.03
N THR A 126 -0.20 -2.79 -0.11
CA THR A 126 -0.54 -3.42 -1.39
C THR A 126 -2.02 -3.18 -1.69
N PRO A 127 -2.36 -2.65 -2.87
CA PRO A 127 -3.75 -2.45 -3.25
C PRO A 127 -4.49 -3.79 -3.36
N ARG A 128 -5.75 -3.81 -2.92
CA ARG A 128 -6.62 -5.00 -3.01
C ARG A 128 -6.87 -5.43 -4.47
N TYR A 129 -6.93 -4.45 -5.36
CA TYR A 129 -7.13 -4.66 -6.79
C TYR A 129 -5.88 -4.30 -7.57
N LYS A 130 -5.57 -5.08 -8.61
CA LYS A 130 -4.47 -4.76 -9.52
C LYS A 130 -4.91 -3.59 -10.40
N VAL A 131 -4.29 -2.45 -10.21
CA VAL A 131 -4.56 -1.21 -10.94
C VAL A 131 -3.47 -0.98 -11.97
N LYS A 132 -3.88 -0.65 -13.19
CA LYS A 132 -2.99 -0.42 -14.33
C LYS A 132 -3.20 1.00 -14.89
N LYS A 133 -2.25 1.44 -15.73
CA LYS A 133 -2.43 2.64 -16.54
C LYS A 133 -3.68 2.49 -17.43
N GLY A 134 -4.49 3.53 -17.48
CA GLY A 134 -5.74 3.59 -18.24
C GLY A 134 -6.99 3.17 -17.46
N ASP A 135 -6.84 2.54 -16.29
CA ASP A 135 -7.99 2.16 -15.46
C ASP A 135 -8.66 3.42 -14.88
N VAL A 136 -10.00 3.43 -14.91
CA VAL A 136 -10.79 4.41 -14.16
C VAL A 136 -10.93 3.93 -12.74
N VAL A 137 -10.44 4.72 -11.78
CA VAL A 137 -10.36 4.33 -10.37
C VAL A 137 -11.09 5.31 -9.47
N GLU A 138 -11.63 4.73 -8.40
CA GLU A 138 -12.13 5.46 -7.23
C GLU A 138 -11.09 5.32 -6.11
N VAL A 139 -10.70 6.44 -5.53
CA VAL A 139 -9.67 6.52 -4.49
C VAL A 139 -10.25 7.17 -3.25
N PHE A 140 -10.05 6.51 -2.11
CA PHE A 140 -10.34 7.06 -0.78
C PHE A 140 -9.02 7.27 -0.06
N GLY A 141 -8.79 8.48 0.43
CA GLY A 141 -7.55 8.80 1.10
C GLY A 141 -7.56 10.14 1.80
N GLN A 142 -6.47 10.45 2.44
CA GLN A 142 -6.25 11.70 3.16
C GLN A 142 -5.32 12.61 2.36
N VAL A 143 -5.64 13.88 2.29
CA VAL A 143 -4.77 14.89 1.67
C VAL A 143 -3.57 15.14 2.58
N MET A 144 -2.36 15.01 2.04
CA MET A 144 -1.11 15.26 2.76
C MET A 144 -0.11 16.01 1.88
N LYS A 145 0.94 16.55 2.48
CA LYS A 145 2.06 17.12 1.71
C LYS A 145 2.89 16.02 1.08
N ARG A 146 3.46 16.30 -0.08
CA ARG A 146 4.38 15.37 -0.77
C ARG A 146 5.60 15.04 0.08
N TYR A 147 6.13 16.02 0.79
CA TYR A 147 7.23 15.90 1.74
C TYR A 147 6.82 16.49 3.09
N VAL A 148 7.51 16.12 4.16
CA VAL A 148 7.14 16.49 5.53
C VAL A 148 7.01 18.01 5.71
N VAL A 149 7.87 18.79 5.06
CA VAL A 149 7.93 20.26 5.22
C VAL A 149 7.35 21.00 4.01
N THR A 150 7.60 20.54 2.79
CA THR A 150 7.27 21.25 1.54
C THR A 150 6.67 20.32 0.49
N GLY A 151 6.02 20.89 -0.51
CA GLY A 151 5.56 20.19 -1.72
C GLY A 151 4.05 20.28 -1.95
N ASP A 152 3.68 19.94 -3.18
CA ASP A 152 2.29 19.93 -3.62
C ASP A 152 1.45 18.94 -2.81
N PRO A 153 0.15 19.17 -2.67
CA PRO A 153 -0.77 18.20 -2.08
C PRO A 153 -0.74 16.87 -2.83
N VAL A 154 -0.76 15.78 -2.07
CA VAL A 154 -0.89 14.41 -2.59
C VAL A 154 -1.96 13.70 -1.77
N VAL A 155 -2.53 12.63 -2.32
CA VAL A 155 -3.49 11.80 -1.57
C VAL A 155 -2.78 10.56 -1.06
N ASN A 156 -2.78 10.37 0.26
CA ASN A 156 -2.42 9.10 0.88
C ASN A 156 -3.64 8.19 0.85
N ALA A 157 -3.66 7.26 -0.09
CA ALA A 157 -4.80 6.40 -0.31
C ALA A 157 -4.82 5.22 0.67
N VAL A 158 -5.99 5.04 1.30
CA VAL A 158 -6.33 3.85 2.08
C VAL A 158 -6.94 2.79 1.17
N SER A 159 -7.69 3.21 0.15
CA SER A 159 -8.30 2.30 -0.82
C SER A 159 -8.22 2.90 -2.22
N ILE A 160 -7.90 2.05 -3.19
CA ILE A 160 -7.99 2.32 -4.62
C ILE A 160 -8.64 1.12 -5.31
N ALA A 161 -9.69 1.35 -6.07
CA ALA A 161 -10.41 0.31 -6.77
C ALA A 161 -10.87 0.78 -8.16
N PRO A 162 -10.87 -0.09 -9.18
CA PRO A 162 -11.55 0.19 -10.45
C PRO A 162 -13.03 0.46 -10.21
N VAL A 163 -13.57 1.49 -10.84
CA VAL A 163 -14.97 1.93 -10.68
C VAL A 163 -15.96 0.79 -10.97
N GLU A 164 -15.71 -0.03 -11.98
CA GLU A 164 -16.55 -1.19 -12.33
C GLU A 164 -16.69 -2.17 -11.17
N LYS A 165 -15.59 -2.46 -10.45
CA LYS A 165 -15.61 -3.38 -9.31
C LYS A 165 -16.25 -2.77 -8.07
N THR A 166 -16.13 -1.48 -7.90
CA THR A 166 -16.81 -0.76 -6.80
C THR A 166 -18.32 -0.80 -6.96
N VAL A 167 -18.82 -0.69 -8.19
CA VAL A 167 -20.25 -0.76 -8.50
C VAL A 167 -20.81 -2.17 -8.26
N SER A 168 -20.11 -3.22 -8.66
CA SER A 168 -20.53 -4.62 -8.45
C SER A 168 -20.64 -4.96 -6.96
N THR A 169 -19.61 -4.62 -6.17
CA THR A 169 -19.60 -4.87 -4.72
C THR A 169 -20.72 -4.08 -4.00
N ARG A 170 -21.06 -2.88 -4.49
CA ARG A 170 -22.15 -2.07 -3.92
C ARG A 170 -23.52 -2.68 -4.21
N ARG A 171 -23.72 -3.30 -5.39
CA ARG A 171 -24.97 -4.02 -5.74
C ARG A 171 -25.16 -5.26 -4.91
N GLU A 172 -24.14 -6.14 -4.79
CA GLU A 172 -24.20 -7.35 -3.95
C GLU A 172 -24.56 -7.05 -2.50
N LYS A 173 -24.01 -5.95 -1.94
CA LYS A 173 -24.32 -5.55 -0.54
C LYS A 173 -25.75 -5.02 -0.37
N LYS A 174 -26.37 -4.52 -1.43
CA LYS A 174 -27.76 -4.01 -1.41
C LYS A 174 -28.78 -5.15 -1.57
N ASP A 175 -28.46 -6.15 -2.38
CA ASP A 175 -29.34 -7.28 -2.70
C ASP A 175 -29.23 -8.41 -1.64
N GLY A 176 -28.16 -8.47 -0.84
CA GLY A 176 -27.95 -9.45 0.24
C GLY A 176 -28.46 -9.01 1.63
N GLY A 177 -29.13 -7.87 1.72
CA GLY A 177 -29.63 -7.27 2.96
C GLY A 177 -31.17 -7.30 3.12
N SER A 178 -31.87 -8.20 2.40
CA SER A 178 -33.31 -8.48 2.60
C SER A 178 -33.52 -9.77 3.35
#